data_6577f41ecc2e72c1909b4b4717c427c9
#
_entry.id   6577f41ecc2e72c1909b4b4717c427c9
#
_cell.length_a   1.000
_cell.length_b   1.000
_cell.length_c   1.000
_cell.angle_alpha   90.00
_cell.angle_beta   90.00
_cell.angle_gamma   90.00
#
_symmetry.space_group_name_H-M   'P 1'
#
loop_
_entity.id
_entity.type
_entity.pdbx_description
1 polymer ?
#
loop_
_entity_poly.entity_id
_entity_poly.type
_entity_poly.pdbx_seq_one_letter_code
_entity_poly.pdbx_strand_id
1 'polypeptide(L)'
;MKVLVTGHRGFIGRHVFADWRGTHGYDVHGLDRPDDISQFDGGDYGLIIHLAAWADIRESLEKPEEYYNNNVVKAKPIFDWCAKTGTRLLYASSSAVDDKYWENPYAMSKWVNEQMAPPNSVGMRFTTVYGPDVRPNMMYGLLRDKKATYVTNHKRDWIHVKDVCRAIRYLASSDITGVVPVGYGESVPVKKLAEKFGQGDLPVKESTPGEAIDNVADISILTSIGWFPTINILDTVSTDDNA
;
A
#
# COMPACT_ATOMS: atom_id res chain seq x y z
N MET A 1 11.99 5.54 20.66
CA MET A 1 11.46 6.55 19.70
C MET A 1 9.97 6.36 19.61
N LYS A 2 9.19 7.47 19.66
CA LYS A 2 7.74 7.41 19.40
C LYS A 2 7.44 7.31 17.90
N VAL A 3 6.55 6.41 17.54
CA VAL A 3 6.12 6.15 16.16
C VAL A 3 4.60 6.26 16.07
N LEU A 4 4.10 7.06 15.15
CA LEU A 4 2.67 7.10 14.84
C LEU A 4 2.39 6.27 13.58
N VAL A 5 1.43 5.35 13.65
CA VAL A 5 0.92 4.62 12.48
C VAL A 5 -0.54 5.02 12.26
N THR A 6 -0.81 5.75 11.19
CA THR A 6 -2.20 6.05 10.82
C THR A 6 -2.76 4.95 9.92
N GLY A 7 -4.06 4.72 9.99
CA GLY A 7 -4.69 3.60 9.27
C GLY A 7 -4.30 2.23 9.85
N HIS A 8 -3.93 2.18 11.12
CA HIS A 8 -3.41 0.99 11.81
C HIS A 8 -4.43 -0.16 11.93
N ARG A 9 -5.72 0.09 11.66
CA ARG A 9 -6.77 -0.94 11.61
C ARG A 9 -7.05 -1.45 10.20
N GLY A 10 -6.48 -0.80 9.17
CA GLY A 10 -6.54 -1.23 7.78
C GLY A 10 -5.70 -2.48 7.50
N PHE A 11 -5.80 -3.03 6.29
CA PHE A 11 -5.08 -4.25 5.90
C PHE A 11 -3.56 -4.14 6.11
N ILE A 12 -2.88 -3.22 5.45
CA ILE A 12 -1.43 -3.05 5.62
C ILE A 12 -1.12 -2.53 7.02
N GLY A 13 -1.91 -1.55 7.49
CA GLY A 13 -1.64 -0.86 8.75
C GLY A 13 -1.62 -1.76 9.97
N ARG A 14 -2.50 -2.78 10.06
CA ARG A 14 -2.51 -3.72 11.18
C ARG A 14 -1.24 -4.55 11.28
N HIS A 15 -0.72 -5.00 10.14
CA HIS A 15 0.53 -5.76 10.09
C HIS A 15 1.73 -4.87 10.46
N VAL A 16 1.80 -3.65 9.92
CA VAL A 16 2.83 -2.67 10.27
C VAL A 16 2.76 -2.32 11.75
N PHE A 17 1.57 -2.04 12.27
CA PHE A 17 1.39 -1.68 13.67
C PHE A 17 1.80 -2.81 14.61
N ALA A 18 1.41 -4.05 14.32
CA ALA A 18 1.79 -5.23 15.10
C ALA A 18 3.31 -5.47 15.06
N ASP A 19 3.90 -5.40 13.87
CA ASP A 19 5.33 -5.58 13.65
C ASP A 19 6.17 -4.55 14.43
N TRP A 20 5.79 -3.28 14.39
CA TRP A 20 6.50 -2.22 15.12
C TRP A 20 6.29 -2.30 16.63
N ARG A 21 5.09 -2.63 17.11
CA ARG A 21 4.84 -2.85 18.56
C ARG A 21 5.63 -4.02 19.14
N GLY A 22 5.87 -5.04 18.33
CA GLY A 22 6.68 -6.20 18.71
C GLY A 22 8.19 -5.91 18.80
N THR A 23 8.63 -4.73 18.37
CA THR A 23 10.06 -4.38 18.32
C THR A 23 10.45 -3.51 19.50
N HIS A 24 11.46 -3.98 20.25
CA HIS A 24 11.99 -3.26 21.40
C HIS A 24 12.53 -1.86 21.01
N GLY A 25 12.28 -0.87 21.84
CA GLY A 25 12.78 0.50 21.67
C GLY A 25 11.83 1.46 20.93
N TYR A 26 10.67 0.97 20.49
CA TYR A 26 9.63 1.82 19.90
C TYR A 26 8.40 1.94 20.80
N ASP A 27 7.90 3.16 20.95
CA ASP A 27 6.62 3.49 21.58
C ASP A 27 5.62 3.78 20.45
N VAL A 28 4.77 2.82 20.12
CA VAL A 28 3.96 2.83 18.88
C VAL A 28 2.51 3.19 19.16
N HIS A 29 2.07 4.26 18.56
CA HIS A 29 0.73 4.81 18.65
C HIS A 29 -0.03 4.62 17.34
N GLY A 30 -1.34 4.38 17.44
CA GLY A 30 -2.21 4.25 16.28
C GLY A 30 -3.22 5.39 16.19
N LEU A 31 -3.48 5.89 14.98
CA LEU A 31 -4.54 6.84 14.69
C LEU A 31 -5.37 6.33 13.52
N ASP A 32 -6.66 6.04 13.75
CA ASP A 32 -7.58 5.51 12.74
C ASP A 32 -9.03 5.69 13.20
N ARG A 33 -9.97 5.53 12.29
CA ARG A 33 -11.40 5.59 12.64
C ARG A 33 -11.72 4.74 13.89
N PRO A 34 -12.57 5.25 14.84
CA PRO A 34 -13.45 6.40 14.67
C PRO A 34 -12.79 7.78 14.78
N ASP A 35 -11.52 7.87 15.19
CA ASP A 35 -10.81 9.14 15.27
C ASP A 35 -10.54 9.69 13.87
N ASP A 36 -10.75 10.98 13.68
CA ASP A 36 -10.53 11.62 12.38
C ASP A 36 -9.07 12.13 12.27
N ILE A 37 -8.34 11.64 11.28
CA ILE A 37 -6.94 12.04 11.03
C ILE A 37 -6.80 13.55 10.75
N SER A 38 -7.87 14.22 10.31
CA SER A 38 -7.86 15.68 10.14
C SER A 38 -7.75 16.45 11.46
N GLN A 39 -8.00 15.79 12.59
CA GLN A 39 -7.85 16.36 13.94
C GLN A 39 -6.44 16.11 14.51
N PHE A 40 -5.51 15.61 13.69
CA PHE A 40 -4.13 15.46 14.13
C PHE A 40 -3.53 16.83 14.42
N ASP A 41 -3.17 17.08 15.67
CA ASP A 41 -2.66 18.33 16.22
C ASP A 41 -1.17 18.28 16.59
N GLY A 42 -0.51 17.14 16.30
CA GLY A 42 0.90 16.95 16.52
C GLY A 42 1.23 15.92 17.59
N GLY A 43 2.43 16.00 18.10
CA GLY A 43 2.97 15.12 19.14
C GLY A 43 4.49 14.99 19.06
N ASP A 44 5.09 14.34 20.03
CA ASP A 44 6.53 14.09 20.09
C ASP A 44 6.88 12.80 19.33
N TYR A 45 6.60 12.78 18.02
CA TYR A 45 6.88 11.64 17.15
C TYR A 45 8.21 11.83 16.41
N GLY A 46 9.08 10.81 16.47
CA GLY A 46 10.29 10.75 15.66
C GLY A 46 10.05 10.18 14.26
N LEU A 47 8.94 9.43 14.09
CA LEU A 47 8.54 8.85 12.82
C LEU A 47 7.01 8.81 12.72
N ILE A 48 6.48 9.16 11.55
CA ILE A 48 5.07 8.95 11.19
C ILE A 48 5.00 8.01 9.98
N ILE A 49 4.22 6.93 10.13
CA ILE A 49 3.90 5.98 9.04
C ILE A 49 2.43 6.21 8.68
N HIS A 50 2.19 6.96 7.60
CA HIS A 50 0.85 7.34 7.19
C HIS A 50 0.28 6.37 6.15
N LEU A 51 -0.59 5.46 6.61
CA LEU A 51 -1.25 4.44 5.78
C LEU A 51 -2.77 4.65 5.67
N ALA A 52 -3.32 5.62 6.38
CA ALA A 52 -4.75 5.94 6.33
C ALA A 52 -5.12 6.53 4.97
N ALA A 53 -5.84 5.76 4.17
CA ALA A 53 -6.37 6.20 2.88
C ALA A 53 -7.48 5.26 2.40
N TRP A 54 -8.35 5.76 1.53
CA TRP A 54 -9.19 4.92 0.69
C TRP A 54 -8.38 4.47 -0.53
N ALA A 55 -8.51 3.21 -0.92
CA ALA A 55 -7.62 2.59 -1.90
C ALA A 55 -8.37 1.63 -2.84
N ASP A 56 -9.48 2.09 -3.43
CA ASP A 56 -10.24 1.36 -4.44
C ASP A 56 -10.40 2.25 -5.68
N ILE A 57 -9.80 1.81 -6.80
CA ILE A 57 -9.81 2.57 -8.06
C ILE A 57 -11.25 2.71 -8.57
N ARG A 58 -12.05 1.64 -8.53
CA ARG A 58 -13.40 1.63 -9.09
C ARG A 58 -14.33 2.52 -8.28
N GLU A 59 -14.30 2.38 -6.95
CA GLU A 59 -15.08 3.24 -6.07
C GLU A 59 -14.68 4.72 -6.22
N SER A 60 -13.40 5.01 -6.48
CA SER A 60 -12.94 6.38 -6.66
C SER A 60 -13.55 7.08 -7.90
N LEU A 61 -13.88 6.32 -8.95
CA LEU A 61 -14.58 6.85 -10.13
C LEU A 61 -16.01 7.27 -9.80
N GLU A 62 -16.65 6.60 -8.85
CA GLU A 62 -18.01 6.89 -8.39
C GLU A 62 -18.06 8.01 -7.36
N LYS A 63 -16.97 8.17 -6.57
CA LYS A 63 -16.88 9.08 -5.41
C LYS A 63 -15.62 9.96 -5.45
N PRO A 64 -15.34 10.69 -6.52
CA PRO A 64 -14.07 11.41 -6.70
C PRO A 64 -13.79 12.44 -5.61
N GLU A 65 -14.80 13.23 -5.23
CA GLU A 65 -14.67 14.27 -4.20
C GLU A 65 -14.41 13.68 -2.82
N GLU A 66 -15.07 12.57 -2.48
CA GLU A 66 -14.86 11.89 -1.20
C GLU A 66 -13.45 11.31 -1.11
N TYR A 67 -12.92 10.75 -2.20
CA TYR A 67 -11.55 10.25 -2.26
C TYR A 67 -10.53 11.39 -2.10
N TYR A 68 -10.73 12.51 -2.79
CA TYR A 68 -9.88 13.67 -2.62
C TYR A 68 -9.93 14.21 -1.20
N ASN A 69 -11.12 14.39 -0.63
CA ASN A 69 -11.28 14.86 0.73
C ASN A 69 -10.59 13.92 1.74
N ASN A 70 -10.85 12.61 1.64
CA ASN A 70 -10.27 11.64 2.59
C ASN A 70 -8.75 11.49 2.45
N ASN A 71 -8.23 11.39 1.22
CA ASN A 71 -6.83 11.07 0.98
C ASN A 71 -5.91 12.29 0.95
N VAL A 72 -6.44 13.48 0.68
CA VAL A 72 -5.66 14.71 0.54
C VAL A 72 -5.98 15.69 1.66
N VAL A 73 -7.23 16.15 1.72
CA VAL A 73 -7.61 17.20 2.67
C VAL A 73 -7.41 16.76 4.11
N LYS A 74 -7.91 15.59 4.48
CA LYS A 74 -7.76 15.05 5.84
C LYS A 74 -6.33 14.62 6.18
N ALA A 75 -5.51 14.26 5.21
CA ALA A 75 -4.10 13.92 5.41
C ALA A 75 -3.21 15.16 5.62
N LYS A 76 -3.64 16.31 5.10
CA LYS A 76 -2.83 17.54 5.09
C LYS A 76 -2.24 17.94 6.46
N PRO A 77 -2.94 17.89 7.60
CA PRO A 77 -2.36 18.22 8.91
C PRO A 77 -1.11 17.41 9.25
N ILE A 78 -1.05 16.15 8.85
CA ILE A 78 0.12 15.27 9.08
C ILE A 78 1.30 15.72 8.23
N PHE A 79 1.07 16.04 6.95
CA PHE A 79 2.11 16.53 6.04
C PHE A 79 2.65 17.90 6.49
N ASP A 80 1.74 18.83 6.85
CA ASP A 80 2.11 20.16 7.36
C ASP A 80 2.92 20.05 8.66
N TRP A 81 2.53 19.14 9.56
CA TRP A 81 3.27 18.91 10.79
C TRP A 81 4.69 18.43 10.50
N CYS A 82 4.83 17.41 9.65
CA CYS A 82 6.15 16.89 9.28
C CYS A 82 7.01 17.94 8.58
N ALA A 83 6.42 18.77 7.72
CA ALA A 83 7.13 19.89 7.08
C ALA A 83 7.63 20.92 8.10
N LYS A 84 6.81 21.24 9.12
CA LYS A 84 7.13 22.21 10.16
C LYS A 84 8.19 21.71 11.15
N THR A 85 8.14 20.43 11.51
CA THR A 85 8.99 19.87 12.58
C THR A 85 10.22 19.15 12.07
N GLY A 86 10.29 18.83 10.78
CA GLY A 86 11.30 17.94 10.21
C GLY A 86 11.11 16.46 10.56
N THR A 87 9.97 16.09 11.17
CA THR A 87 9.65 14.71 11.51
C THR A 87 9.69 13.81 10.27
N ARG A 88 10.34 12.65 10.38
CA ARG A 88 10.40 11.64 9.31
C ARG A 88 8.99 11.14 8.96
N LEU A 89 8.62 11.20 7.68
CA LEU A 89 7.33 10.74 7.18
C LEU A 89 7.51 9.64 6.14
N LEU A 90 6.94 8.45 6.39
CA LEU A 90 6.72 7.42 5.39
C LEU A 90 5.22 7.38 5.09
N TYR A 91 4.82 7.54 3.83
CA TYR A 91 3.39 7.56 3.49
C TYR A 91 3.06 6.63 2.32
N ALA A 92 1.85 6.06 2.37
CA ALA A 92 1.36 5.19 1.32
C ALA A 92 1.04 5.99 0.05
N SER A 93 1.83 5.79 -1.01
CA SER A 93 1.48 6.09 -2.39
C SER A 93 1.06 4.81 -3.13
N SER A 94 1.03 4.80 -4.43
CA SER A 94 0.56 3.68 -5.25
C SER A 94 1.27 3.63 -6.58
N SER A 95 1.52 2.43 -7.11
CA SER A 95 1.97 2.23 -8.49
C SER A 95 0.97 2.76 -9.53
N ALA A 96 -0.28 3.01 -9.14
CA ALA A 96 -1.26 3.66 -10.01
C ALA A 96 -0.90 5.11 -10.40
N VAL A 97 0.10 5.71 -9.72
CA VAL A 97 0.60 7.06 -10.04
C VAL A 97 1.58 7.07 -11.21
N ASP A 98 2.16 5.94 -11.61
CA ASP A 98 3.24 5.89 -12.59
C ASP A 98 2.83 6.50 -13.94
N ASP A 99 1.81 5.94 -14.57
CA ASP A 99 1.30 6.46 -15.83
C ASP A 99 -0.18 6.83 -15.69
N LYS A 100 -0.58 7.96 -16.26
CA LYS A 100 -1.98 8.35 -16.38
C LYS A 100 -2.73 8.46 -15.04
N TYR A 101 -2.07 8.92 -13.97
CA TYR A 101 -2.69 9.16 -12.66
C TYR A 101 -3.95 10.03 -12.73
N TRP A 102 -4.10 10.84 -13.79
CA TRP A 102 -5.29 11.67 -14.02
C TRP A 102 -6.52 10.87 -14.48
N GLU A 103 -6.38 9.62 -14.88
CA GLU A 103 -7.49 8.79 -15.34
C GLU A 103 -8.34 8.26 -14.18
N ASN A 104 -7.83 8.25 -12.95
CA ASN A 104 -8.63 7.87 -11.79
C ASN A 104 -8.35 8.75 -10.54
N PRO A 105 -9.41 9.11 -9.81
CA PRO A 105 -9.31 9.99 -8.64
C PRO A 105 -8.45 9.44 -7.50
N TYR A 106 -8.39 8.11 -7.34
CA TYR A 106 -7.49 7.49 -6.36
C TYR A 106 -6.02 7.77 -6.70
N ALA A 107 -5.58 7.49 -7.93
CA ALA A 107 -4.20 7.77 -8.34
C ALA A 107 -3.89 9.27 -8.26
N MET A 108 -4.83 10.13 -8.69
CA MET A 108 -4.70 11.58 -8.56
C MET A 108 -4.49 11.98 -7.09
N SER A 109 -5.25 11.43 -6.15
CA SER A 109 -5.08 11.76 -4.72
C SER A 109 -3.70 11.36 -4.20
N LYS A 110 -3.14 10.25 -4.67
CA LYS A 110 -1.79 9.81 -4.30
C LYS A 110 -0.71 10.69 -4.93
N TRP A 111 -0.88 11.07 -6.18
CA TRP A 111 0.01 12.02 -6.84
C TRP A 111 0.05 13.37 -6.10
N VAL A 112 -1.12 13.91 -5.68
CA VAL A 112 -1.17 15.15 -4.90
C VAL A 112 -0.41 15.00 -3.58
N ASN A 113 -0.52 13.87 -2.89
CA ASN A 113 0.25 13.60 -1.68
C ASN A 113 1.76 13.61 -1.95
N GLU A 114 2.22 13.06 -3.09
CA GLU A 114 3.62 13.13 -3.50
C GLU A 114 4.09 14.58 -3.74
N GLN A 115 3.23 15.44 -4.31
CA GLN A 115 3.56 16.86 -4.52
C GLN A 115 3.58 17.68 -3.22
N MET A 116 2.81 17.27 -2.20
CA MET A 116 2.77 17.93 -0.89
C MET A 116 3.84 17.42 0.08
N ALA A 117 4.55 16.37 -0.30
CA ALA A 117 5.42 15.65 0.62
C ALA A 117 6.60 16.51 1.11
N PRO A 118 6.88 16.54 2.44
CA PRO A 118 8.00 17.30 2.97
C PRO A 118 9.34 16.65 2.59
N PRO A 119 10.46 17.42 2.63
CA PRO A 119 11.77 16.91 2.20
C PRO A 119 12.22 15.63 2.92
N ASN A 120 11.94 15.50 4.24
CA ASN A 120 12.28 14.30 5.03
C ASN A 120 11.18 13.24 4.95
N SER A 121 10.80 12.84 3.73
CA SER A 121 9.72 11.87 3.55
C SER A 121 10.01 10.85 2.46
N VAL A 122 9.30 9.70 2.54
CA VAL A 122 9.27 8.67 1.50
C VAL A 122 7.84 8.36 1.13
N GLY A 123 7.50 8.58 -0.13
CA GLY A 123 6.26 8.11 -0.75
C GLY A 123 6.43 6.69 -1.27
N MET A 124 5.79 5.73 -0.64
CA MET A 124 5.89 4.33 -0.99
C MET A 124 4.84 3.97 -2.04
N ARG A 125 5.24 3.83 -3.31
CA ARG A 125 4.35 3.37 -4.39
C ARG A 125 4.17 1.87 -4.30
N PHE A 126 3.20 1.45 -3.49
CA PHE A 126 2.86 0.03 -3.39
C PHE A 126 2.27 -0.51 -4.68
N THR A 127 2.72 -1.69 -5.08
CA THR A 127 2.08 -2.52 -6.10
C THR A 127 0.89 -3.29 -5.49
N THR A 128 0.56 -4.48 -5.99
CA THR A 128 -0.59 -5.23 -5.45
C THR A 128 -0.21 -5.99 -4.18
N VAL A 129 -0.56 -5.43 -3.03
CA VAL A 129 -0.26 -6.06 -1.73
C VAL A 129 -1.26 -7.19 -1.44
N TYR A 130 -0.74 -8.35 -1.05
CA TYR A 130 -1.54 -9.52 -0.67
C TYR A 130 -1.08 -10.12 0.67
N GLY A 131 -1.85 -11.08 1.19
CA GLY A 131 -1.52 -11.83 2.41
C GLY A 131 -2.73 -12.04 3.32
N PRO A 132 -2.50 -12.48 4.57
CA PRO A 132 -3.54 -12.63 5.57
C PRO A 132 -4.31 -11.32 5.78
N ASP A 133 -5.61 -11.41 6.06
CA ASP A 133 -6.49 -10.25 6.31
C ASP A 133 -6.66 -9.29 5.13
N VAL A 134 -6.27 -9.68 3.90
CA VAL A 134 -6.57 -8.88 2.71
C VAL A 134 -8.07 -8.64 2.59
N ARG A 135 -8.46 -7.47 2.11
CA ARG A 135 -9.88 -7.13 1.95
C ARG A 135 -10.58 -8.15 1.04
N PRO A 136 -11.78 -8.64 1.43
CA PRO A 136 -12.48 -9.70 0.68
C PRO A 136 -12.81 -9.37 -0.78
N ASN A 137 -12.90 -8.07 -1.13
CA ASN A 137 -13.16 -7.59 -2.50
C ASN A 137 -11.90 -7.48 -3.37
N MET A 138 -10.71 -7.68 -2.80
CA MET A 138 -9.47 -7.75 -3.57
C MET A 138 -9.37 -9.07 -4.32
N MET A 139 -8.78 -9.05 -5.52
CA MET A 139 -8.68 -10.24 -6.37
C MET A 139 -8.06 -11.46 -5.67
N TYR A 140 -6.99 -11.27 -4.90
CA TYR A 140 -6.40 -12.34 -4.10
C TYR A 140 -7.41 -12.95 -3.12
N GLY A 141 -8.14 -12.13 -2.37
CA GLY A 141 -9.17 -12.60 -1.44
C GLY A 141 -10.32 -13.31 -2.15
N LEU A 142 -10.78 -12.78 -3.28
CA LEU A 142 -11.82 -13.41 -4.09
C LEU A 142 -11.39 -14.79 -4.62
N LEU A 143 -10.15 -14.94 -5.07
CA LEU A 143 -9.61 -16.22 -5.54
C LEU A 143 -9.43 -17.19 -4.39
N ARG A 144 -8.81 -16.78 -3.29
CA ARG A 144 -8.63 -17.59 -2.09
C ARG A 144 -9.96 -18.15 -1.57
N ASP A 145 -10.96 -17.29 -1.46
CA ASP A 145 -12.28 -17.63 -0.90
C ASP A 145 -13.22 -18.28 -1.95
N LYS A 146 -12.73 -18.55 -3.16
CA LYS A 146 -13.50 -19.11 -4.30
C LYS A 146 -14.76 -18.30 -4.64
N LYS A 147 -14.68 -16.98 -4.51
CA LYS A 147 -15.77 -16.01 -4.79
C LYS A 147 -15.57 -15.25 -6.10
N ALA A 148 -14.44 -15.44 -6.76
CA ALA A 148 -14.20 -14.81 -8.07
C ALA A 148 -15.16 -15.41 -9.11
N THR A 149 -15.80 -14.53 -9.88
CA THR A 149 -16.70 -14.91 -10.98
C THR A 149 -16.05 -14.69 -12.34
N TYR A 150 -14.95 -14.00 -12.40
CA TYR A 150 -14.11 -13.76 -13.58
C TYR A 150 -12.71 -13.33 -13.12
N VAL A 151 -11.78 -13.39 -14.04
CA VAL A 151 -10.46 -12.77 -13.92
C VAL A 151 -10.28 -11.75 -15.05
N THR A 152 -9.26 -10.92 -14.94
CA THR A 152 -8.90 -9.95 -15.98
C THR A 152 -7.60 -10.39 -16.67
N ASN A 153 -7.33 -9.84 -17.85
CA ASN A 153 -6.09 -10.06 -18.60
C ASN A 153 -4.86 -9.33 -18.02
N HIS A 154 -5.01 -8.78 -16.82
CA HIS A 154 -3.92 -8.08 -16.13
C HIS A 154 -2.81 -9.01 -15.70
N LYS A 155 -1.61 -8.42 -15.66
CA LYS A 155 -0.49 -8.90 -14.84
C LYS A 155 -0.33 -7.94 -13.67
N ARG A 156 0.05 -8.44 -12.52
CA ARG A 156 0.28 -7.65 -11.31
C ARG A 156 1.59 -8.05 -10.67
N ASP A 157 2.32 -7.07 -10.22
CA ASP A 157 3.40 -7.26 -9.26
C ASP A 157 2.76 -7.47 -7.88
N TRP A 158 2.86 -8.70 -7.38
CA TRP A 158 2.24 -9.13 -6.12
C TRP A 158 3.28 -9.13 -5.01
N ILE A 159 3.14 -8.22 -4.06
CA ILE A 159 4.01 -8.15 -2.90
C ILE A 159 3.29 -8.62 -1.63
N HIS A 160 3.93 -9.52 -0.88
CA HIS A 160 3.37 -9.99 0.38
C HIS A 160 3.45 -8.90 1.46
N VAL A 161 2.41 -8.79 2.30
CA VAL A 161 2.32 -7.75 3.34
C VAL A 161 3.48 -7.80 4.35
N LYS A 162 4.05 -8.97 4.64
CA LYS A 162 5.25 -9.10 5.48
C LYS A 162 6.49 -8.47 4.81
N ASP A 163 6.63 -8.59 3.49
CA ASP A 163 7.72 -7.92 2.76
C ASP A 163 7.51 -6.40 2.73
N VAL A 164 6.26 -5.94 2.66
CA VAL A 164 5.93 -4.50 2.83
C VAL A 164 6.35 -4.00 4.22
N CYS A 165 6.03 -4.74 5.30
CA CYS A 165 6.47 -4.37 6.65
C CYS A 165 8.00 -4.26 6.74
N ARG A 166 8.73 -5.19 6.15
CA ARG A 166 10.19 -5.14 6.07
C ARG A 166 10.69 -3.94 5.28
N ALA A 167 10.10 -3.65 4.11
CA ALA A 167 10.47 -2.49 3.29
C ALA A 167 10.30 -1.18 4.09
N ILE A 168 9.19 -1.03 4.81
CA ILE A 168 8.94 0.13 5.67
C ILE A 168 10.04 0.28 6.73
N ARG A 169 10.51 -0.81 7.34
CA ARG A 169 11.61 -0.77 8.32
C ARG A 169 12.92 -0.32 7.70
N TYR A 170 13.28 -0.86 6.54
CA TYR A 170 14.49 -0.46 5.82
C TYR A 170 14.46 1.01 5.44
N LEU A 171 13.34 1.49 4.90
CA LEU A 171 13.15 2.89 4.54
C LEU A 171 13.15 3.82 5.76
N ALA A 172 12.57 3.39 6.88
CA ALA A 172 12.58 4.17 8.13
C ALA A 172 13.98 4.34 8.72
N SER A 173 14.87 3.37 8.48
CA SER A 173 16.26 3.37 8.99
C SER A 173 17.28 3.90 7.97
N SER A 174 16.84 4.36 6.81
CA SER A 174 17.69 4.89 5.74
C SER A 174 17.55 6.41 5.61
N ASP A 175 18.49 7.03 4.90
CA ASP A 175 18.44 8.46 4.52
C ASP A 175 17.71 8.69 3.19
N ILE A 176 17.09 7.65 2.60
CA ILE A 176 16.35 7.75 1.34
C ILE A 176 15.16 8.69 1.52
N THR A 177 14.97 9.59 0.56
CA THR A 177 13.81 10.48 0.48
C THR A 177 13.22 10.46 -0.93
N GLY A 178 12.03 11.03 -1.09
CA GLY A 178 11.32 11.06 -2.37
C GLY A 178 10.39 9.86 -2.55
N VAL A 179 10.20 9.45 -3.80
CA VAL A 179 9.25 8.38 -4.13
C VAL A 179 9.99 7.07 -4.38
N VAL A 180 9.54 5.99 -3.75
CA VAL A 180 10.15 4.66 -3.84
C VAL A 180 9.09 3.63 -4.23
N PRO A 181 9.25 2.94 -5.38
CA PRO A 181 8.41 1.80 -5.72
C PRO A 181 8.64 0.64 -4.73
N VAL A 182 7.54 0.03 -4.28
CA VAL A 182 7.55 -1.09 -3.33
C VAL A 182 6.71 -2.23 -3.90
N GLY A 183 7.38 -3.22 -4.45
CA GLY A 183 6.81 -4.39 -5.09
C GLY A 183 7.71 -5.59 -4.97
N TYR A 184 7.31 -6.68 -5.61
CA TYR A 184 8.13 -7.90 -5.72
C TYR A 184 9.21 -7.77 -6.81
N GLY A 185 8.97 -6.90 -7.81
CA GLY A 185 9.86 -6.68 -8.95
C GLY A 185 9.59 -7.61 -10.14
N GLU A 186 8.56 -8.44 -10.05
CA GLU A 186 8.11 -9.30 -11.16
C GLU A 186 6.58 -9.35 -11.18
N SER A 187 5.98 -9.37 -12.38
CA SER A 187 4.54 -9.48 -12.52
C SER A 187 4.08 -10.91 -12.80
N VAL A 188 2.94 -11.28 -12.22
CA VAL A 188 2.28 -12.57 -12.44
C VAL A 188 0.88 -12.30 -13.04
N PRO A 189 0.50 -13.00 -14.15
CA PRO A 189 -0.84 -12.92 -14.69
C PRO A 189 -1.90 -13.32 -13.66
N VAL A 190 -2.97 -12.54 -13.55
CA VAL A 190 -4.11 -12.87 -12.67
C VAL A 190 -4.69 -14.25 -12.99
N LYS A 191 -4.74 -14.62 -14.28
CA LYS A 191 -5.17 -15.94 -14.72
C LYS A 191 -4.29 -17.07 -14.14
N LYS A 192 -2.95 -16.89 -14.16
CA LYS A 192 -2.02 -17.88 -13.59
C LYS A 192 -2.24 -18.04 -12.07
N LEU A 193 -2.56 -16.96 -11.38
CA LEU A 193 -2.91 -17.03 -9.97
C LEU A 193 -4.23 -17.77 -9.75
N ALA A 194 -5.24 -17.53 -10.59
CA ALA A 194 -6.51 -18.26 -10.54
C ALA A 194 -6.31 -19.77 -10.76
N GLU A 195 -5.46 -20.16 -11.70
CA GLU A 195 -5.08 -21.57 -11.93
C GLU A 195 -4.48 -22.21 -10.67
N LYS A 196 -3.62 -21.49 -9.95
CA LYS A 196 -3.04 -21.93 -8.67
C LYS A 196 -4.10 -22.15 -7.58
N PHE A 197 -5.16 -21.34 -7.55
CA PHE A 197 -6.30 -21.51 -6.65
C PHE A 197 -7.34 -22.54 -7.15
N GLY A 198 -7.05 -23.29 -8.22
CA GLY A 198 -7.97 -24.26 -8.80
C GLY A 198 -9.19 -23.63 -9.48
N GLN A 199 -9.04 -22.42 -10.02
CA GLN A 199 -10.09 -21.63 -10.68
C GLN A 199 -9.66 -21.20 -12.11
N GLY A 200 -8.90 -22.02 -12.81
CA GLY A 200 -8.38 -21.72 -14.16
C GLY A 200 -9.44 -21.54 -15.24
N ASP A 201 -10.65 -22.07 -15.02
CA ASP A 201 -11.78 -22.01 -15.98
C ASP A 201 -12.59 -20.70 -15.89
N LEU A 202 -12.23 -19.80 -14.97
CA LEU A 202 -12.91 -18.49 -14.86
C LEU A 202 -12.82 -17.70 -16.17
N PRO A 203 -13.93 -17.07 -16.60
CA PRO A 203 -13.92 -16.23 -17.79
C PRO A 203 -12.97 -15.05 -17.63
N VAL A 204 -12.27 -14.71 -18.71
CA VAL A 204 -11.37 -13.53 -18.74
C VAL A 204 -12.15 -12.34 -19.27
N LYS A 205 -12.16 -11.25 -18.52
CA LYS A 205 -12.70 -9.95 -18.95
C LYS A 205 -11.57 -8.98 -19.25
N GLU A 206 -11.84 -8.02 -20.10
CA GLU A 206 -10.93 -6.91 -20.33
C GLU A 206 -10.80 -6.02 -19.08
N SER A 207 -9.70 -5.24 -19.03
CA SER A 207 -9.43 -4.32 -17.94
C SER A 207 -10.47 -3.20 -17.85
N THR A 208 -10.67 -2.70 -16.64
CA THR A 208 -11.43 -1.47 -16.40
C THR A 208 -10.57 -0.26 -16.82
N PRO A 209 -11.16 0.77 -17.44
CA PRO A 209 -10.45 2.02 -17.71
C PRO A 209 -9.76 2.58 -16.45
N GLY A 210 -8.55 3.12 -16.59
CA GLY A 210 -7.77 3.66 -15.47
C GLY A 210 -6.99 2.62 -14.65
N GLU A 211 -7.07 1.32 -15.01
CA GLU A 211 -6.22 0.28 -14.41
C GLU A 211 -5.06 -0.09 -15.37
N ALA A 212 -3.82 -0.07 -14.89
CA ALA A 212 -2.67 -0.54 -15.67
C ALA A 212 -2.82 -2.03 -16.00
N ILE A 213 -2.53 -2.43 -17.25
CA ILE A 213 -2.61 -3.83 -17.69
C ILE A 213 -1.46 -4.64 -17.09
N ASP A 214 -0.27 -4.05 -16.99
CA ASP A 214 0.92 -4.63 -16.37
C ASP A 214 1.60 -3.54 -15.54
N ASN A 215 2.02 -3.85 -14.34
CA ASN A 215 2.82 -2.96 -13.52
C ASN A 215 3.89 -3.77 -12.76
N VAL A 216 5.12 -3.32 -12.86
CA VAL A 216 6.26 -3.93 -12.17
C VAL A 216 7.02 -2.83 -11.48
N ALA A 217 7.29 -2.99 -10.18
CA ALA A 217 8.08 -2.04 -9.43
C ALA A 217 9.57 -2.14 -9.80
N ASP A 218 10.21 -1.00 -10.05
CA ASP A 218 11.66 -0.93 -10.01
C ASP A 218 12.12 -0.93 -8.53
N ILE A 219 12.59 -2.07 -8.06
CA ILE A 219 13.04 -2.26 -6.68
C ILE A 219 14.52 -1.90 -6.46
N SER A 220 15.19 -1.29 -7.43
CA SER A 220 16.62 -0.98 -7.37
C SER A 220 17.02 -0.14 -6.15
N ILE A 221 16.18 0.84 -5.77
CA ILE A 221 16.40 1.66 -4.57
C ILE A 221 16.35 0.79 -3.31
N LEU A 222 15.35 -0.09 -3.19
CA LEU A 222 15.23 -0.97 -2.03
C LEU A 222 16.37 -1.98 -1.95
N THR A 223 16.78 -2.56 -3.10
CA THR A 223 17.91 -3.50 -3.14
C THR A 223 19.23 -2.82 -2.79
N SER A 224 19.41 -1.55 -3.14
CA SER A 224 20.61 -0.78 -2.80
C SER A 224 20.80 -0.58 -1.29
N ILE A 225 19.72 -0.64 -0.51
CA ILE A 225 19.76 -0.59 0.97
C ILE A 225 19.66 -1.98 1.62
N GLY A 226 19.82 -3.05 0.84
CA GLY A 226 19.87 -4.43 1.31
C GLY A 226 18.50 -5.09 1.53
N TRP A 227 17.39 -4.47 1.06
CA TRP A 227 16.08 -5.10 1.10
C TRP A 227 15.81 -5.89 -0.19
N PHE A 228 15.27 -7.09 -0.03
CA PHE A 228 14.80 -7.94 -1.12
C PHE A 228 13.45 -8.57 -0.73
N PRO A 229 12.50 -8.75 -1.66
CA PRO A 229 11.30 -9.51 -1.40
C PRO A 229 11.66 -10.99 -1.17
N THR A 230 10.94 -11.66 -0.29
CA THR A 230 11.25 -13.04 0.12
C THR A 230 10.09 -14.00 -0.07
N ILE A 231 8.88 -13.50 -0.28
CA ILE A 231 7.67 -14.31 -0.35
C ILE A 231 7.06 -14.21 -1.75
N ASN A 232 7.22 -15.28 -2.54
CA ASN A 232 6.64 -15.34 -3.88
C ASN A 232 5.17 -15.78 -3.79
N ILE A 233 4.30 -15.09 -4.52
CA ILE A 233 2.85 -15.39 -4.50
C ILE A 233 2.53 -16.80 -5.00
N LEU A 234 3.28 -17.31 -5.98
CA LEU A 234 3.03 -18.63 -6.54
C LEU A 234 3.40 -19.78 -5.59
N ASP A 235 4.24 -19.50 -4.59
CA ASP A 235 4.65 -20.47 -3.58
C ASP A 235 3.71 -20.45 -2.36
N THR A 236 3.14 -19.28 -2.03
CA THR A 236 2.24 -19.10 -0.88
C THR A 236 0.87 -19.76 -1.07
N VAL A 237 0.35 -19.83 -2.29
CA VAL A 237 -0.95 -20.45 -2.58
C VAL A 237 -1.00 -21.95 -2.21
N SER A 238 0.16 -22.61 -2.11
CA SER A 238 0.26 -24.02 -1.69
C SER A 238 0.32 -24.22 -0.17
N THR A 239 0.54 -23.17 0.61
CA THR A 239 0.77 -23.22 2.07
C THR A 239 -0.37 -22.65 2.90
N ASP A 240 -1.18 -21.73 2.33
CA ASP A 240 -2.27 -21.06 3.06
C ASP A 240 -3.56 -21.90 3.19
N ASP A 241 -3.64 -23.08 2.54
CA ASP A 241 -4.78 -24.00 2.68
C ASP A 241 -4.76 -24.82 3.99
N ASN A 242 -3.73 -24.65 4.87
CA ASN A 242 -3.54 -25.43 6.09
C ASN A 242 -3.23 -24.60 7.36
N ALA A 243 -3.60 -23.30 7.41
CA ALA A 243 -3.39 -22.49 8.61
C ALA A 243 -4.67 -21.81 9.09
#